data_d1fcec2bfcb042522c88253964570bcc
#
_entry.id   d1fcec2bfcb042522c88253964570bcc
#
_cell.length_a   1.000
_cell.length_b   1.000
_cell.length_c   1.000
_cell.angle_alpha   90.00
_cell.angle_beta   90.00
_cell.angle_gamma   90.00
#
_symmetry.space_group_name_H-M   'P 1'
#
loop_
_entity.id
_entity.type
_entity.pdbx_description
1 polymer ?
#
loop_
_entity_poly.entity_id
_entity_poly.type
_entity_poly.pdbx_seq_one_letter_code
_entity_poly.pdbx_strand_id
1 'polypeptide(L)'
;FGNAQNLKTFKGSILRLDVDGNGYSIPSDNPFVGNTKGYKEEIFAYGFRNPWMFSFDRENGDLWVGDVGQDKWEEIDVVVAGGNYGWAYREGKQCFDSPFEHYDGHSCGEIDSWTFGAFIYERILLNIPLMCVMLLSIVVSTRYVFKVS
;
A
#
# COMPACT_ATOMS: atom_id res chain seq x y z
N PHE A 1 -11.64 -8.31 7.80
CA PHE A 1 -11.71 -7.47 6.59
C PHE A 1 -11.76 -6.02 7.05
N GLY A 2 -11.36 -5.03 6.26
CA GLY A 2 -11.44 -3.61 6.63
C GLY A 2 -10.24 -3.00 7.36
N ASN A 3 -9.30 -3.80 7.83
CA ASN A 3 -8.13 -3.24 8.53
C ASN A 3 -7.29 -2.32 7.63
N ALA A 4 -7.19 -2.63 6.34
CA ALA A 4 -6.41 -1.85 5.39
C ALA A 4 -6.98 -0.43 5.14
N GLN A 5 -8.28 -0.23 5.41
CA GLN A 5 -8.95 1.07 5.34
C GLN A 5 -8.98 1.80 6.70
N ASN A 6 -8.50 1.14 7.77
CA ASN A 6 -8.53 1.71 9.10
C ASN A 6 -7.20 2.38 9.46
N LEU A 7 -7.11 3.68 9.24
CA LEU A 7 -5.93 4.50 9.55
C LEU A 7 -5.54 4.58 11.04
N LYS A 8 -6.33 3.98 11.94
CA LYS A 8 -5.99 3.86 13.37
C LYS A 8 -5.13 2.63 13.68
N THR A 9 -4.88 1.78 12.69
CA THR A 9 -3.97 0.62 12.77
C THR A 9 -2.92 0.71 11.67
N PHE A 10 -1.85 -0.08 11.78
CA PHE A 10 -0.82 -0.11 10.74
C PHE A 10 -1.09 -1.15 9.64
N LYS A 11 -2.11 -2.00 9.82
CA LYS A 11 -2.38 -3.12 8.92
C LYS A 11 -2.78 -2.63 7.52
N GLY A 12 -2.14 -3.21 6.50
CA GLY A 12 -2.36 -2.82 5.11
C GLY A 12 -1.85 -1.42 4.78
N SER A 13 -0.75 -1.02 5.40
CA SER A 13 -0.16 0.31 5.21
C SER A 13 1.33 0.24 4.91
N ILE A 14 1.82 1.24 4.21
CA ILE A 14 3.23 1.58 4.11
C ILE A 14 3.51 2.67 5.15
N LEU A 15 4.54 2.47 5.96
CA LEU A 15 4.96 3.41 6.99
C LEU A 15 6.22 4.15 6.55
N ARG A 16 6.31 5.44 6.85
CA ARG A 16 7.51 6.25 6.63
C ARG A 16 7.99 6.81 7.96
N LEU A 17 9.22 6.46 8.31
CA LEU A 17 9.85 6.77 9.60
C LEU A 17 11.22 7.39 9.35
N ASP A 18 11.60 8.35 10.17
CA ASP A 18 12.97 8.86 10.28
C ASP A 18 13.69 8.07 11.37
N VAL A 19 14.86 7.49 11.04
CA VAL A 19 15.63 6.62 11.93
C VAL A 19 17.03 7.17 12.22
N ASP A 20 17.28 8.43 11.92
CA ASP A 20 18.61 9.05 12.11
C ASP A 20 18.97 9.32 13.58
N GLY A 21 18.06 9.00 14.53
CA GLY A 21 18.25 9.22 15.97
C GLY A 21 18.20 7.95 16.82
N ASN A 22 18.07 8.12 18.13
CA ASN A 22 17.77 7.01 19.04
C ASN A 22 16.28 6.63 18.94
N GLY A 23 15.99 5.52 18.29
CA GLY A 23 14.61 5.10 17.99
C GLY A 23 14.16 5.59 16.62
N TYR A 24 12.91 6.05 16.53
CA TYR A 24 12.41 6.67 15.31
C TYR A 24 11.64 7.96 15.62
N SER A 25 11.54 8.80 14.62
CA SER A 25 10.63 9.95 14.62
C SER A 25 9.75 9.95 13.39
N ILE A 26 8.67 10.72 13.45
CA ILE A 26 7.72 10.84 12.33
C ILE A 26 8.10 12.05 11.51
N PRO A 27 8.38 11.90 10.20
CA PRO A 27 8.63 13.04 9.33
C PRO A 27 7.47 14.03 9.35
N SER A 28 7.76 15.32 9.50
CA SER A 28 6.74 16.37 9.62
C SER A 28 5.87 16.54 8.37
N ASP A 29 6.33 16.02 7.24
CA ASP A 29 5.65 16.00 5.96
C ASP A 29 4.93 14.68 5.66
N ASN A 30 4.76 13.80 6.65
CA ASN A 30 3.89 12.64 6.51
C ASN A 30 2.44 13.08 6.37
N PRO A 31 1.64 12.38 5.53
CA PRO A 31 0.32 12.86 5.10
C PRO A 31 -0.71 12.98 6.22
N PHE A 32 -0.52 12.28 7.34
CA PHE A 32 -1.46 12.26 8.44
C PHE A 32 -0.95 12.95 9.71
N VAL A 33 0.19 13.65 9.63
CA VAL A 33 0.71 14.42 10.77
C VAL A 33 -0.24 15.55 11.16
N GLY A 34 -0.46 15.72 12.46
CA GLY A 34 -1.33 16.75 13.02
C GLY A 34 -2.84 16.47 12.83
N ASN A 35 -3.24 15.26 12.44
CA ASN A 35 -4.65 14.94 12.29
C ASN A 35 -5.39 14.89 13.64
N THR A 36 -6.66 15.28 13.64
CA THR A 36 -7.54 15.24 14.83
C THR A 36 -8.41 13.98 14.90
N LYS A 37 -8.26 13.06 13.94
CA LYS A 37 -9.10 11.86 13.80
C LYS A 37 -8.51 10.63 14.50
N GLY A 38 -7.31 10.74 15.06
CA GLY A 38 -6.59 9.65 15.71
C GLY A 38 -5.98 8.65 14.73
N TYR A 39 -5.70 9.08 13.52
CA TYR A 39 -4.96 8.31 12.53
C TYR A 39 -3.49 8.19 12.94
N LYS A 40 -2.87 7.09 12.58
CA LYS A 40 -1.46 6.85 12.80
C LYS A 40 -0.63 7.75 11.88
N GLU A 41 0.16 8.63 12.47
CA GLU A 41 0.95 9.63 11.74
C GLU A 41 2.14 9.03 10.99
N GLU A 42 2.53 7.80 11.36
CA GLU A 42 3.55 7.00 10.68
C GLU A 42 3.12 6.53 9.28
N ILE A 43 1.81 6.48 9.02
CA ILE A 43 1.28 5.97 7.74
C ILE A 43 1.64 6.93 6.61
N PHE A 44 2.28 6.37 5.56
CA PHE A 44 2.58 7.07 4.33
C PHE A 44 1.49 6.82 3.26
N ALA A 45 1.05 5.55 3.14
CA ALA A 45 -0.03 5.13 2.25
C ALA A 45 -0.75 3.92 2.84
N TYR A 46 -1.96 3.62 2.38
CA TYR A 46 -2.82 2.59 2.96
C TYR A 46 -3.71 1.90 1.92
N GLY A 47 -4.47 0.90 2.35
CA GLY A 47 -5.36 0.18 1.45
C GLY A 47 -4.68 -0.94 0.69
N PHE A 48 -3.56 -1.47 1.19
CA PHE A 48 -2.88 -2.64 0.65
C PHE A 48 -3.40 -3.92 1.28
N ARG A 49 -3.37 -5.00 0.49
CA ARG A 49 -3.68 -6.34 1.00
C ARG A 49 -2.48 -6.99 1.67
N ASN A 50 -1.41 -7.15 0.93
CA ASN A 50 -0.17 -7.77 1.38
C ASN A 50 1.01 -7.17 0.60
N PRO A 51 1.37 -5.92 0.90
CA PRO A 51 2.52 -5.29 0.27
C PRO A 51 3.77 -6.06 0.66
N TRP A 52 4.34 -6.78 -0.32
CA TRP A 52 5.40 -7.76 -0.07
C TRP A 52 6.79 -7.18 -0.21
N MET A 53 7.01 -6.45 -1.29
CA MET A 53 8.30 -5.85 -1.62
C MET A 53 8.11 -4.47 -2.20
N PHE A 54 9.11 -3.61 -1.98
CA PHE A 54 9.13 -2.29 -2.57
C PHE A 54 10.53 -1.91 -3.02
N SER A 55 10.59 -0.96 -3.94
CA SER A 55 11.83 -0.38 -4.45
C SER A 55 11.60 1.07 -4.85
N PHE A 56 12.67 1.87 -4.80
CA PHE A 56 12.64 3.22 -5.36
C PHE A 56 13.23 3.22 -6.77
N ASP A 57 12.53 3.89 -7.68
CA ASP A 57 13.11 4.25 -8.98
C ASP A 57 14.25 5.24 -8.75
N ARG A 58 15.42 4.91 -9.31
CA ARG A 58 16.63 5.73 -9.14
C ARG A 58 16.61 7.01 -9.97
N GLU A 59 15.82 7.05 -11.03
CA GLU A 59 15.78 8.17 -11.96
C GLU A 59 14.88 9.30 -11.42
N ASN A 60 13.70 8.94 -10.89
CA ASN A 60 12.68 9.91 -10.50
C ASN A 60 12.31 9.86 -9.01
N GLY A 61 12.73 8.81 -8.27
CA GLY A 61 12.45 8.63 -6.85
C GLY A 61 11.09 8.03 -6.53
N ASP A 62 10.34 7.55 -7.53
CA ASP A 62 9.05 6.91 -7.31
C ASP A 62 9.19 5.65 -6.47
N LEU A 63 8.28 5.50 -5.51
CA LEU A 63 8.16 4.30 -4.69
C LEU A 63 7.26 3.28 -5.38
N TRP A 64 7.84 2.16 -5.76
CA TRP A 64 7.13 1.04 -6.36
C TRP A 64 6.92 -0.07 -5.33
N VAL A 65 5.71 -0.61 -5.25
CA VAL A 65 5.32 -1.66 -4.31
C VAL A 65 4.61 -2.78 -5.06
N GLY A 66 5.00 -4.03 -4.79
CA GLY A 66 4.25 -5.20 -5.21
C GLY A 66 3.26 -5.59 -4.12
N ASP A 67 1.97 -5.55 -4.43
CA ASP A 67 0.89 -5.95 -3.54
C ASP A 67 0.28 -7.27 -3.98
N VAL A 68 0.41 -8.29 -3.13
CA VAL A 68 -0.05 -9.65 -3.44
C VAL A 68 -1.56 -9.73 -3.30
N GLY A 69 -2.23 -10.05 -4.40
CA GLY A 69 -3.67 -10.21 -4.46
C GLY A 69 -4.23 -11.40 -3.67
N GLN A 70 -5.53 -11.42 -3.47
CA GLN A 70 -6.21 -12.52 -2.77
C GLN A 70 -6.50 -13.68 -3.71
N ASP A 71 -7.17 -13.40 -4.81
CA ASP A 71 -7.74 -14.44 -5.67
C ASP A 71 -7.32 -14.36 -7.13
N LYS A 72 -7.39 -13.18 -7.75
CA LYS A 72 -7.32 -13.04 -9.20
C LYS A 72 -6.21 -12.13 -9.69
N TRP A 73 -5.91 -11.06 -8.93
CA TRP A 73 -5.09 -9.98 -9.43
C TRP A 73 -3.85 -9.78 -8.55
N GLU A 74 -2.72 -9.60 -9.18
CA GLU A 74 -1.50 -9.11 -8.56
C GLU A 74 -1.29 -7.66 -8.97
N GLU A 75 -0.83 -6.81 -8.06
CA GLU A 75 -0.69 -5.38 -8.29
C GLU A 75 0.76 -4.93 -8.15
N ILE A 76 1.14 -3.98 -8.97
CA ILE A 76 2.36 -3.20 -8.80
C ILE A 76 1.94 -1.73 -8.76
N ASP A 77 2.17 -1.10 -7.65
CA ASP A 77 1.72 0.24 -7.36
C ASP A 77 2.84 1.25 -7.39
N VAL A 78 2.58 2.42 -7.96
CA VAL A 78 3.39 3.61 -7.70
C VAL A 78 2.78 4.33 -6.50
N VAL A 79 3.52 4.35 -5.39
CA VAL A 79 2.98 4.78 -4.11
C VAL A 79 3.23 6.25 -3.86
N VAL A 80 2.14 6.98 -3.61
CA VAL A 80 2.16 8.41 -3.28
C VAL A 80 1.72 8.65 -1.83
N ALA A 81 2.15 9.77 -1.27
CA ALA A 81 1.79 10.16 0.09
C ALA A 81 0.26 10.30 0.23
N GLY A 82 -0.31 9.64 1.24
CA GLY A 82 -1.75 9.62 1.50
C GLY A 82 -2.59 8.76 0.55
N GLY A 83 -1.96 8.04 -0.39
CA GLY A 83 -2.66 7.20 -1.35
C GLY A 83 -3.42 6.05 -0.70
N ASN A 84 -4.60 5.74 -1.26
CA ASN A 84 -5.45 4.60 -0.88
C ASN A 84 -5.50 3.59 -2.03
N TYR A 85 -5.02 2.36 -1.80
CA TYR A 85 -4.86 1.33 -2.82
C TYR A 85 -6.01 0.31 -2.87
N GLY A 86 -7.08 0.55 -2.10
CA GLY A 86 -8.41 -0.01 -2.35
C GLY A 86 -8.76 -1.30 -1.62
N TRP A 87 -7.81 -2.02 -1.08
CA TRP A 87 -8.12 -3.25 -0.34
C TRP A 87 -8.87 -2.93 0.97
N ALA A 88 -9.93 -3.64 1.34
CA ALA A 88 -10.51 -4.85 0.74
C ALA A 88 -11.77 -4.59 -0.11
N TYR A 89 -11.97 -3.38 -0.62
CA TYR A 89 -13.08 -3.10 -1.54
C TYR A 89 -12.75 -3.52 -2.97
N ARG A 90 -11.46 -3.48 -3.32
CA ARG A 90 -10.96 -3.81 -4.65
C ARG A 90 -9.80 -4.77 -4.57
N GLU A 91 -9.68 -5.57 -5.61
CA GLU A 91 -8.49 -6.32 -5.99
C GLU A 91 -8.18 -5.93 -7.42
N GLY A 92 -7.08 -5.25 -7.63
CA GLY A 92 -6.82 -4.56 -8.89
C GLY A 92 -7.89 -3.51 -9.20
N LYS A 93 -8.31 -3.46 -10.46
CA LYS A 93 -9.40 -2.59 -10.91
C LYS A 93 -10.79 -3.18 -10.67
N GLN A 94 -10.88 -4.40 -10.18
CA GLN A 94 -12.16 -5.09 -9.97
C GLN A 94 -12.65 -4.88 -8.54
N CYS A 95 -13.95 -4.93 -8.38
CA CYS A 95 -14.56 -5.07 -7.07
C CYS A 95 -14.17 -6.40 -6.47
N PHE A 96 -13.77 -6.41 -5.22
CA PHE A 96 -13.55 -7.64 -4.50
C PHE A 96 -14.86 -8.09 -3.85
N ASP A 97 -15.51 -9.07 -4.49
CA ASP A 97 -16.69 -9.73 -3.94
C ASP A 97 -16.25 -10.77 -2.90
N SER A 98 -16.17 -10.32 -1.65
CA SER A 98 -15.99 -11.26 -0.56
C SER A 98 -17.25 -12.09 -0.38
N PRO A 99 -17.18 -13.44 -0.43
CA PRO A 99 -18.34 -14.28 -0.11
C PRO A 99 -18.74 -14.17 1.36
N PHE A 100 -18.00 -13.48 2.19
CA PHE A 100 -18.19 -13.43 3.63
C PHE A 100 -18.77 -12.13 4.17
N GLU A 101 -18.77 -11.03 3.40
CA GLU A 101 -19.37 -9.76 3.87
C GLU A 101 -19.72 -8.84 2.71
N HIS A 102 -20.99 -8.44 2.66
CA HIS A 102 -21.39 -7.19 2.03
C HIS A 102 -20.89 -6.05 2.93
N TYR A 103 -19.86 -5.37 2.50
CA TYR A 103 -19.33 -4.22 3.22
C TYR A 103 -20.35 -3.09 3.19
N ASP A 104 -20.97 -2.80 4.33
CA ASP A 104 -21.73 -1.58 4.70
C ASP A 104 -22.65 -0.95 3.64
N GLY A 105 -23.08 -1.72 2.64
CA GLY A 105 -23.98 -1.22 1.59
C GLY A 105 -23.33 -0.28 0.56
N HIS A 106 -22.00 -0.03 0.66
CA HIS A 106 -21.29 0.76 -0.34
C HIS A 106 -20.86 -0.12 -1.51
N SER A 107 -21.30 0.23 -2.71
CA SER A 107 -20.75 -0.37 -3.92
C SER A 107 -19.31 0.06 -4.07
N CYS A 108 -18.44 -0.81 -4.57
CA CYS A 108 -17.02 -0.47 -4.77
C CYS A 108 -16.81 0.66 -5.79
N GLY A 109 -17.86 1.14 -6.43
CA GLY A 109 -17.86 2.27 -7.37
C GLY A 109 -18.07 3.65 -6.73
N GLU A 110 -18.49 3.72 -5.48
CA GLU A 110 -18.87 4.99 -4.84
C GLU A 110 -17.72 5.71 -4.12
N ILE A 111 -16.53 5.13 -4.11
CA ILE A 111 -15.38 5.76 -3.43
C ILE A 111 -14.48 6.42 -4.48
N ASP A 112 -14.64 7.72 -4.61
CA ASP A 112 -13.97 8.57 -5.62
C ASP A 112 -12.46 8.80 -5.41
N SER A 113 -11.84 8.18 -4.40
CA SER A 113 -10.48 8.53 -3.97
C SER A 113 -9.46 7.38 -4.02
N TRP A 114 -9.65 6.42 -4.93
CA TRP A 114 -8.67 5.36 -5.09
C TRP A 114 -7.44 5.82 -5.87
N THR A 115 -6.26 5.53 -5.34
CA THR A 115 -5.03 5.56 -6.10
C THR A 115 -4.86 4.18 -6.73
N PHE A 116 -4.84 4.09 -8.05
CA PHE A 116 -4.68 2.80 -8.73
C PHE A 116 -3.21 2.48 -8.95
N GLY A 117 -2.88 1.20 -8.85
CA GLY A 117 -1.59 0.68 -9.24
C GLY A 117 -1.24 0.97 -10.69
N ALA A 118 0.03 1.14 -10.96
CA ALA A 118 0.52 1.40 -12.31
C ALA A 118 0.37 0.17 -13.22
N PHE A 119 0.46 -1.02 -12.66
CA PHE A 119 0.34 -2.29 -13.38
C PHE A 119 -0.46 -3.30 -12.57
N ILE A 120 -1.45 -3.90 -13.21
CA ILE A 120 -2.28 -4.95 -12.67
C ILE A 120 -2.15 -6.17 -13.56
N TYR A 121 -1.79 -7.29 -12.97
CA TYR A 121 -1.66 -8.56 -13.67
C TYR A 121 -2.72 -9.53 -13.18
N GLU A 122 -3.47 -10.10 -14.13
CA GLU A 122 -4.32 -11.25 -13.82
C GLU A 122 -3.42 -12.39 -13.35
N ARG A 123 -3.78 -13.02 -12.25
CA ARG A 123 -3.09 -14.18 -11.70
C ARG A 123 -3.32 -15.37 -12.61
N ILE A 124 -2.68 -15.36 -13.77
CA ILE A 124 -2.59 -16.52 -14.63
C ILE A 124 -1.82 -17.57 -13.84
N LEU A 125 -2.32 -18.79 -13.80
CA LEU A 125 -1.85 -20.01 -13.15
C LEU A 125 -0.33 -20.34 -13.28
N LEU A 126 0.50 -19.36 -13.37
CA LEU A 126 1.93 -19.48 -13.29
C LEU A 126 2.32 -19.28 -11.83
N ASN A 127 2.68 -20.38 -11.17
CA ASN A 127 3.39 -20.43 -9.88
C ASN A 127 4.74 -19.67 -9.94
N ILE A 128 4.78 -18.52 -10.55
CA ILE A 128 5.94 -17.63 -10.55
C ILE A 128 5.61 -16.57 -9.50
N PRO A 129 6.23 -16.63 -8.31
CA PRO A 129 6.12 -15.53 -7.36
C PRO A 129 6.58 -14.26 -8.05
N LEU A 130 5.88 -13.15 -7.84
CA LEU A 130 6.28 -11.79 -8.25
C LEU A 130 7.73 -11.44 -7.82
N MET A 131 8.30 -12.25 -6.95
CA MET A 131 9.71 -12.22 -6.52
C MET A 131 10.74 -12.16 -7.67
N CYS A 132 10.42 -12.67 -8.86
CA CYS A 132 11.40 -12.68 -9.96
C CYS A 132 11.52 -11.35 -10.70
N VAL A 133 10.54 -10.46 -10.63
CA VAL A 133 10.55 -9.21 -11.40
C VAL A 133 11.22 -8.06 -10.61
N MET A 134 11.24 -8.11 -9.29
CA MET A 134 11.79 -7.05 -8.45
C MET A 134 13.22 -7.27 -7.92
N LEU A 135 13.95 -8.27 -8.42
CA LEU A 135 15.33 -8.55 -7.99
C LEU A 135 16.39 -7.53 -8.47
N LEU A 136 16.00 -6.48 -9.15
CA LEU A 136 16.92 -5.46 -9.64
C LEU A 136 16.66 -4.12 -8.93
N SER A 137 17.39 -3.88 -7.87
CA SER A 137 17.67 -2.57 -7.29
C SER A 137 17.08 -2.28 -5.90
N ILE A 138 17.73 -2.79 -4.88
CA ILE A 138 17.65 -2.20 -3.54
C ILE A 138 18.49 -0.93 -3.52
N VAL A 139 17.86 0.22 -3.41
CA VAL A 139 18.52 1.44 -2.96
C VAL A 139 17.80 1.94 -1.73
N VAL A 140 18.43 1.78 -0.62
CA VAL A 140 18.04 2.42 0.63
C VAL A 140 18.32 3.91 0.47
N SER A 141 17.28 4.74 0.48
CA SER A 141 17.48 6.15 0.79
C SER A 141 17.99 6.21 2.22
N THR A 142 19.16 6.81 2.45
CA THR A 142 19.86 6.80 3.74
C THR A 142 19.16 7.59 4.83
N ARG A 143 18.01 8.20 4.56
CA ARG A 143 17.34 9.11 5.49
C ARG A 143 16.00 8.59 6.02
N TYR A 144 15.29 7.75 5.28
CA TYR A 144 13.99 7.24 5.70
C TYR A 144 13.90 5.73 5.51
N VAL A 145 13.32 5.06 6.49
CA VAL A 145 12.96 3.64 6.37
C VAL A 145 11.48 3.56 6.08
N PHE A 146 11.15 2.88 4.99
CA PHE A 146 9.79 2.46 4.69
C PHE A 146 9.60 1.04 5.21
N LYS A 147 8.52 0.81 5.92
CA LYS A 147 8.17 -0.48 6.48
C LYS A 147 6.79 -0.87 5.98
N VAL A 148 6.72 -2.10 5.50
CA VAL A 148 5.47 -2.78 5.18
C VAL A 148 4.90 -3.39 6.47
N SER A 149 3.61 -3.26 6.67
CA SER A 149 2.93 -3.71 7.87
C SER A 149 1.56 -4.35 7.55
#